data_e7200c04ffcf548df1bf50bf2a582faf
#
_entry.id   e7200c04ffcf548df1bf50bf2a582faf
#
_cell.length_a   1.000
_cell.length_b   1.000
_cell.length_c   1.000
_cell.angle_alpha   90.00
_cell.angle_beta   90.00
_cell.angle_gamma   90.00
#
_symmetry.space_group_name_H-M   'P 1'
#
loop_
_entity.id
_entity.type
_entity.pdbx_description
1 polymer ?
#
loop_
_entity_poly.entity_id
_entity_poly.type
_entity_poly.pdbx_seq_one_letter_code
_entity_poly.pdbx_strand_id
1 'polypeptide(L)'
;MLMSDTKALSQFILKSVKQEDIVLKSEGTQEFSYAYVADCVAGILAVMLDGKDGEAYNICSKDSDVKLRDVAKQLADLADKQVVFDLPDATEQAGYSKATKATLDTTKLRTELGFVPQYDMKTGLSHTVQVLREIM
;
A
#
# COMPACT_ATOMS: atom_id res chain seq x y z
N MET A 1 1.75 -10.33 -3.70
CA MET A 1 2.36 -9.43 -4.70
C MET A 1 3.04 -10.29 -5.76
N LEU A 2 2.82 -10.02 -7.03
CA LEU A 2 3.54 -10.69 -8.11
C LEU A 2 4.91 -10.01 -8.31
N MET A 3 5.95 -10.80 -8.55
CA MET A 3 7.31 -10.29 -8.77
C MET A 3 7.43 -9.43 -10.05
N SER A 4 6.51 -9.62 -10.99
CA SER A 4 6.41 -8.86 -12.24
C SER A 4 5.51 -7.62 -12.13
N ASP A 5 4.99 -7.28 -10.95
CA ASP A 5 4.13 -6.12 -10.77
C ASP A 5 4.94 -4.82 -10.91
N THR A 6 4.49 -3.96 -11.81
CA THR A 6 5.16 -2.68 -12.13
C THR A 6 4.63 -1.48 -11.33
N LYS A 7 3.65 -1.68 -10.45
CA LYS A 7 3.10 -0.60 -9.62
C LYS A 7 4.15 -0.09 -8.63
N ALA A 8 4.08 1.20 -8.33
CA ALA A 8 5.08 1.88 -7.48
C ALA A 8 5.32 1.15 -6.14
N LEU A 9 4.26 0.80 -5.41
CA LEU A 9 4.39 0.09 -4.13
C LEU A 9 5.15 -1.23 -4.28
N SER A 10 4.83 -2.03 -5.30
CA SER A 10 5.49 -3.31 -5.55
C SER A 10 6.97 -3.14 -5.88
N GLN A 11 7.31 -2.12 -6.66
CA GLN A 11 8.71 -1.79 -6.99
C GLN A 11 9.47 -1.33 -5.74
N PHE A 12 8.87 -0.51 -4.88
CA PHE A 12 9.49 -0.07 -3.63
C PHE A 12 9.75 -1.23 -2.67
N ILE A 13 8.80 -2.16 -2.53
CA ILE A 13 8.96 -3.37 -1.72
C ILE A 13 10.12 -4.21 -2.27
N LEU A 14 10.18 -4.45 -3.59
CA LEU A 14 11.26 -5.22 -4.20
C LEU A 14 12.63 -4.59 -3.99
N LYS A 15 12.74 -3.26 -4.11
CA LYS A 15 13.97 -2.54 -3.82
C LYS A 15 14.38 -2.65 -2.35
N SER A 16 13.44 -2.52 -1.43
CA SER A 16 13.69 -2.75 0.00
C SER A 16 14.18 -4.17 0.30
N VAL A 17 13.57 -5.19 -0.32
CA VAL A 17 14.00 -6.59 -0.19
C VAL A 17 15.43 -6.78 -0.70
N LYS A 18 15.77 -6.18 -1.85
CA LYS A 18 17.09 -6.24 -2.47
C LYS A 18 18.13 -5.33 -1.81
N GLN A 19 17.74 -4.56 -0.81
CA GLN A 19 18.61 -3.56 -0.16
C GLN A 19 19.16 -2.52 -1.15
N GLU A 20 18.28 -2.00 -2.02
CA GLU A 20 18.57 -0.93 -2.98
C GLU A 20 17.86 0.36 -2.58
N ASP A 21 18.41 1.51 -3.02
CA ASP A 21 17.74 2.81 -2.85
C ASP A 21 16.40 2.85 -3.60
N ILE A 22 15.42 3.53 -3.02
CA ILE A 22 14.08 3.66 -3.60
C ILE A 22 14.02 4.94 -4.43
N VAL A 23 13.77 4.78 -5.73
CA VAL A 23 13.65 5.91 -6.65
C VAL A 23 12.19 6.33 -6.80
N LEU A 24 11.89 7.58 -6.46
CA LEU A 24 10.60 8.22 -6.73
C LEU A 24 10.69 9.10 -7.98
N LYS A 25 9.84 8.81 -8.96
CA LYS A 25 9.68 9.61 -10.18
C LYS A 25 8.59 10.68 -10.06
N SER A 26 8.31 11.17 -8.85
CA SER A 26 7.40 12.26 -8.54
C SER A 26 7.72 12.81 -7.15
N GLU A 27 7.07 13.90 -6.74
CA GLU A 27 7.17 14.41 -5.36
C GLU A 27 6.55 13.47 -4.32
N GLY A 28 5.86 12.41 -4.75
CA GLY A 28 5.25 11.41 -3.89
C GLY A 28 4.14 11.94 -2.99
N THR A 29 3.48 13.02 -3.39
CA THR A 29 2.40 13.66 -2.62
C THR A 29 1.05 12.98 -2.78
N GLN A 30 0.93 12.06 -3.73
CA GLN A 30 -0.29 11.27 -3.95
C GLN A 30 -0.62 10.45 -2.70
N GLU A 31 -1.88 10.46 -2.30
CA GLU A 31 -2.39 9.78 -1.10
C GLU A 31 -3.33 8.64 -1.49
N PHE A 32 -3.08 7.47 -0.94
CA PHE A 32 -3.85 6.25 -1.22
C PHE A 32 -4.13 5.48 0.07
N SER A 33 -5.25 4.74 0.08
CA SER A 33 -5.49 3.72 1.10
C SER A 33 -4.86 2.40 0.66
N TYR A 34 -4.21 1.72 1.59
CA TYR A 34 -3.64 0.40 1.37
C TYR A 34 -4.27 -0.62 2.31
N ALA A 35 -4.20 -1.88 1.93
CA ALA A 35 -4.63 -2.98 2.77
C ALA A 35 -3.53 -4.04 2.86
N TYR A 36 -3.18 -4.44 4.07
CA TYR A 36 -2.35 -5.61 4.29
C TYR A 36 -3.14 -6.86 3.98
N VAL A 37 -2.49 -7.86 3.38
CA VAL A 37 -3.17 -9.06 2.87
C VAL A 37 -4.00 -9.79 3.93
N ALA A 38 -3.54 -9.85 5.17
CA ALA A 38 -4.28 -10.50 6.25
C ALA A 38 -5.59 -9.76 6.56
N ASP A 39 -5.58 -8.42 6.60
CA ASP A 39 -6.80 -7.62 6.76
C ASP A 39 -7.74 -7.75 5.55
N CYS A 40 -7.18 -7.82 4.34
CA CYS A 40 -7.98 -8.06 3.13
C CYS A 40 -8.72 -9.39 3.22
N VAL A 41 -8.03 -10.49 3.55
CA VAL A 41 -8.63 -11.82 3.66
C VAL A 41 -9.67 -11.86 4.77
N ALA A 42 -9.35 -11.32 5.95
CA ALA A 42 -10.28 -11.27 7.07
C ALA A 42 -11.52 -10.43 6.75
N GLY A 43 -11.34 -9.27 6.10
CA GLY A 43 -12.45 -8.42 5.68
C GLY A 43 -13.34 -9.07 4.63
N ILE A 44 -12.76 -9.78 3.65
CA ILE A 44 -13.52 -10.56 2.67
C ILE A 44 -14.34 -11.64 3.35
N LEU A 45 -13.77 -12.38 4.30
CA LEU A 45 -14.50 -13.40 5.06
C LEU A 45 -15.63 -12.80 5.89
N ALA A 46 -15.40 -11.64 6.54
CA ALA A 46 -16.46 -10.94 7.27
C ALA A 46 -17.62 -10.54 6.35
N VAL A 47 -17.32 -10.02 5.16
CA VAL A 47 -18.37 -9.69 4.16
C VAL A 47 -19.09 -10.93 3.65
N MET A 48 -18.38 -12.04 3.43
CA MET A 48 -19.01 -13.30 2.99
C MET A 48 -19.97 -13.89 4.04
N LEU A 49 -19.66 -13.73 5.32
CA LEU A 49 -20.45 -14.34 6.41
C LEU A 49 -21.62 -13.44 6.84
N ASP A 50 -21.38 -12.14 6.95
CA ASP A 50 -22.30 -11.19 7.60
C ASP A 50 -22.70 -10.01 6.68
N GLY A 51 -22.18 -9.94 5.47
CA GLY A 51 -22.52 -8.88 4.51
C GLY A 51 -23.95 -8.98 4.00
N LYS A 52 -24.55 -7.84 3.70
CA LYS A 52 -25.90 -7.78 3.12
C LYS A 52 -25.82 -7.98 1.61
N ASP A 53 -26.79 -8.71 1.07
CA ASP A 53 -26.91 -8.94 -0.37
C ASP A 53 -27.03 -7.63 -1.16
N GLY A 54 -26.25 -7.52 -2.24
CA GLY A 54 -26.23 -6.36 -3.11
C GLY A 54 -25.46 -5.15 -2.58
N GLU A 55 -24.84 -5.25 -1.40
CA GLU A 55 -24.08 -4.16 -0.81
C GLU A 55 -22.57 -4.26 -1.11
N ALA A 56 -21.92 -3.10 -1.18
CA ALA A 56 -20.47 -3.01 -1.36
C ALA A 56 -19.81 -2.50 -0.09
N TYR A 57 -18.65 -3.06 0.24
CA TYR A 57 -17.85 -2.70 1.40
C TYR A 57 -16.40 -2.40 1.02
N ASN A 58 -15.89 -1.27 1.46
CA ASN A 58 -14.47 -0.93 1.30
C ASN A 58 -13.64 -1.62 2.39
N ILE A 59 -12.52 -2.19 2.00
CA ILE A 59 -11.56 -2.83 2.92
C ILE A 59 -10.21 -2.13 2.77
N CYS A 60 -9.68 -1.58 3.86
CA CYS A 60 -8.29 -1.13 3.92
C CYS A 60 -7.76 -1.33 5.35
N SER A 61 -6.44 -1.28 5.52
CA SER A 61 -5.81 -1.42 6.83
C SER A 61 -6.02 -0.16 7.69
N LYS A 62 -5.78 -0.30 8.98
CA LYS A 62 -5.83 0.82 9.92
C LYS A 62 -4.74 1.84 9.56
N ASP A 63 -5.08 3.13 9.66
CA ASP A 63 -4.16 4.26 9.40
C ASP A 63 -3.39 4.10 8.07
N SER A 64 -4.08 3.59 7.04
CA SER A 64 -3.51 3.24 5.75
C SER A 64 -3.59 4.33 4.68
N ASP A 65 -4.20 5.48 5.01
CA ASP A 65 -4.24 6.65 4.15
C ASP A 65 -2.90 7.37 4.23
N VAL A 66 -2.01 7.04 3.30
CA VAL A 66 -0.62 7.49 3.34
C VAL A 66 -0.17 8.04 2.01
N LYS A 67 0.78 8.97 2.07
CA LYS A 67 1.43 9.52 0.87
C LYS A 67 2.46 8.54 0.34
N LEU A 68 2.59 8.50 -0.97
CA LEU A 68 3.52 7.60 -1.64
C LEU A 68 4.98 7.78 -1.16
N ARG A 69 5.39 9.04 -0.89
CA ARG A 69 6.73 9.34 -0.34
C ARG A 69 6.95 8.77 1.07
N ASP A 70 5.89 8.72 1.89
CA ASP A 70 5.99 8.22 3.26
C ASP A 70 6.12 6.69 3.25
N VAL A 71 5.42 6.02 2.33
CA VAL A 71 5.59 4.58 2.06
C VAL A 71 7.01 4.27 1.57
N ALA A 72 7.51 5.06 0.61
CA ALA A 72 8.87 4.91 0.10
C ALA A 72 9.91 5.07 1.22
N LYS A 73 9.72 6.08 2.08
CA LYS A 73 10.60 6.31 3.23
C LYS A 73 10.60 5.14 4.21
N GLN A 74 9.42 4.64 4.61
CA GLN A 74 9.32 3.48 5.50
C GLN A 74 10.05 2.26 4.94
N LEU A 75 9.90 1.99 3.63
CA LEU A 75 10.55 0.86 2.97
C LEU A 75 12.07 1.06 2.81
N ALA A 76 12.53 2.29 2.60
CA ALA A 76 13.95 2.62 2.57
C ALA A 76 14.57 2.43 3.97
N ASP A 77 13.90 2.92 5.03
CA ASP A 77 14.35 2.76 6.42
C ASP A 77 14.46 1.26 6.80
N LEU A 78 13.53 0.40 6.36
CA LEU A 78 13.60 -1.06 6.58
C LEU A 78 14.81 -1.74 5.89
N ALA A 79 15.38 -1.11 4.91
CA ALA A 79 16.54 -1.60 4.16
C ALA A 79 17.86 -0.90 4.51
N ASP A 80 17.82 0.09 5.40
CA ASP A 80 18.94 1.00 5.66
C ASP A 80 19.42 1.68 4.37
N LYS A 81 18.46 2.18 3.59
CA LYS A 81 18.65 2.84 2.29
C LYS A 81 17.97 4.21 2.26
N GLN A 82 18.10 4.90 1.14
CA GLN A 82 17.58 6.24 0.95
C GLN A 82 16.47 6.29 -0.10
N VAL A 83 15.66 7.35 -0.03
CA VAL A 83 14.74 7.72 -1.10
C VAL A 83 15.43 8.74 -2.00
N VAL A 84 15.54 8.41 -3.27
CA VAL A 84 16.10 9.28 -4.31
C VAL A 84 14.96 9.83 -5.16
N PHE A 85 14.89 11.15 -5.29
CA PHE A 85 13.91 11.80 -6.16
C PHE A 85 14.52 12.01 -7.54
N ASP A 86 14.00 11.31 -8.53
CA ASP A 86 14.33 11.42 -9.94
C ASP A 86 13.09 11.97 -10.66
N LEU A 87 12.94 13.30 -10.61
CA LEU A 87 11.75 13.96 -11.14
C LEU A 87 11.76 13.91 -12.66
N PRO A 88 10.68 13.38 -13.27
CA PRO A 88 10.59 13.24 -14.73
C PRO A 88 10.50 14.61 -15.42
N ASP A 89 10.95 14.65 -16.64
CA ASP A 89 10.72 15.81 -17.49
C ASP A 89 9.24 15.96 -17.89
N ALA A 90 8.90 17.07 -18.57
CA ALA A 90 7.52 17.36 -18.96
C ALA A 90 6.92 16.31 -19.91
N THR A 91 7.75 15.61 -20.67
CA THR A 91 7.32 14.58 -21.64
C THR A 91 6.98 13.28 -20.92
N GLU A 92 7.79 12.87 -19.95
CA GLU A 92 7.56 11.69 -19.13
C GLU A 92 6.35 11.85 -18.19
N GLN A 93 6.14 13.06 -17.65
CA GLN A 93 5.00 13.37 -16.77
C GLN A 93 3.64 13.15 -17.45
N ALA A 94 3.54 13.29 -18.75
CA ALA A 94 2.30 13.09 -19.49
C ALA A 94 1.75 11.65 -19.38
N GLY A 95 2.59 10.67 -19.08
CA GLY A 95 2.23 9.25 -18.91
C GLY A 95 1.83 8.85 -17.49
N TYR A 96 2.00 9.73 -16.50
CA TYR A 96 1.71 9.37 -15.09
C TYR A 96 0.27 9.67 -14.68
N SER A 97 -0.21 8.92 -13.68
CA SER A 97 -1.53 9.15 -13.08
C SER A 97 -1.62 10.55 -12.50
N LYS A 98 -2.70 11.25 -12.84
CA LYS A 98 -3.04 12.58 -12.28
C LYS A 98 -3.78 12.50 -10.94
N ALA A 99 -4.05 11.30 -10.44
CA ALA A 99 -4.75 11.11 -9.18
C ALA A 99 -3.87 11.62 -8.03
N THR A 100 -4.39 12.59 -7.29
CA THR A 100 -3.72 13.17 -6.11
C THR A 100 -4.18 12.52 -4.81
N LYS A 101 -5.41 12.00 -4.80
CA LYS A 101 -6.01 11.35 -3.64
C LYS A 101 -6.97 10.25 -4.09
N ALA A 102 -6.79 9.05 -3.55
CA ALA A 102 -7.69 7.91 -3.74
C ALA A 102 -7.73 7.10 -2.43
N THR A 103 -8.47 7.63 -1.45
CA THR A 103 -8.65 7.02 -0.13
C THR A 103 -10.01 6.37 -0.01
N LEU A 104 -10.12 5.33 0.83
CA LEU A 104 -11.31 4.54 1.04
C LEU A 104 -11.93 4.84 2.41
N ASP A 105 -13.22 5.10 2.44
CA ASP A 105 -14.00 5.15 3.68
C ASP A 105 -14.48 3.73 4.04
N THR A 106 -14.02 3.21 5.17
CA THR A 106 -14.38 1.89 5.71
C THR A 106 -15.44 1.95 6.81
N THR A 107 -16.06 3.11 7.03
CA THR A 107 -17.06 3.30 8.10
C THR A 107 -18.17 2.28 8.01
N LYS A 108 -18.70 2.01 6.81
CA LYS A 108 -19.78 1.04 6.59
C LYS A 108 -19.37 -0.38 7.04
N LEU A 109 -18.19 -0.85 6.65
CA LEU A 109 -17.68 -2.16 7.05
C LEU A 109 -17.60 -2.29 8.57
N ARG A 110 -17.09 -1.25 9.24
CA ARG A 110 -16.96 -1.22 10.70
C ARG A 110 -18.31 -1.15 11.41
N THR A 111 -19.23 -0.29 10.96
CA THR A 111 -20.51 -0.05 11.64
C THR A 111 -21.52 -1.14 11.39
N GLU A 112 -21.54 -1.75 10.21
CA GLU A 112 -22.52 -2.78 9.87
C GLU A 112 -22.04 -4.19 10.21
N LEU A 113 -20.75 -4.49 10.04
CA LEU A 113 -20.20 -5.84 10.26
C LEU A 113 -19.27 -5.93 11.48
N GLY A 114 -19.00 -4.82 12.18
CA GLY A 114 -18.09 -4.80 13.32
C GLY A 114 -16.63 -5.13 12.98
N PHE A 115 -16.28 -5.19 11.71
CA PHE A 115 -14.92 -5.52 11.28
C PHE A 115 -13.96 -4.38 11.54
N VAL A 116 -12.85 -4.68 12.23
CA VAL A 116 -11.77 -3.73 12.51
C VAL A 116 -10.45 -4.32 12.00
N PRO A 117 -9.76 -3.64 11.07
CA PRO A 117 -8.43 -4.05 10.63
C PRO A 117 -7.44 -4.12 11.78
N GLN A 118 -6.55 -5.11 11.76
CA GLN A 118 -5.60 -5.39 12.85
C GLN A 118 -4.21 -4.82 12.59
N TYR A 119 -3.87 -4.58 11.33
CA TYR A 119 -2.53 -4.15 10.93
C TYR A 119 -2.52 -2.70 10.49
N ASP A 120 -1.56 -1.93 11.00
CA ASP A 120 -1.23 -0.62 10.45
C ASP A 120 -0.29 -0.76 9.23
N MET A 121 -0.07 0.34 8.53
CA MET A 121 0.76 0.35 7.33
C MET A 121 2.20 -0.07 7.61
N LYS A 122 2.77 0.38 8.73
CA LYS A 122 4.15 0.06 9.12
C LYS A 122 4.34 -1.43 9.37
N THR A 123 3.46 -2.03 10.13
CA THR A 123 3.49 -3.46 10.44
C THR A 123 3.29 -4.30 9.17
N GLY A 124 2.32 -3.94 8.33
CA GLY A 124 2.05 -4.65 7.08
C GLY A 124 3.23 -4.62 6.11
N LEU A 125 3.89 -3.47 5.96
CA LEU A 125 5.11 -3.34 5.12
C LEU A 125 6.27 -4.15 5.69
N SER A 126 6.50 -4.07 7.00
CA SER A 126 7.59 -4.82 7.67
C SER A 126 7.42 -6.33 7.48
N HIS A 127 6.22 -6.86 7.75
CA HIS A 127 5.92 -8.28 7.53
C HIS A 127 6.10 -8.69 6.07
N THR A 128 5.63 -7.85 5.12
CA THR A 128 5.77 -8.13 3.69
C THR A 128 7.24 -8.25 3.29
N VAL A 129 8.07 -7.29 3.71
CA VAL A 129 9.51 -7.30 3.41
C VAL A 129 10.20 -8.50 4.05
N GLN A 130 9.88 -8.81 5.31
CA GLN A 130 10.44 -9.96 6.02
C GLN A 130 10.12 -11.27 5.30
N VAL A 131 8.85 -11.53 5.02
CA VAL A 131 8.43 -12.76 4.32
C VAL A 131 9.09 -12.87 2.95
N LEU A 132 9.17 -11.79 2.19
CA LEU A 132 9.80 -11.82 0.88
C LEU A 132 11.30 -12.07 0.95
N ARG A 133 12.01 -11.59 1.97
CA ARG A 133 13.43 -11.90 2.19
C ARG A 133 13.68 -13.37 2.52
N GLU A 134 12.73 -14.05 3.16
CA GLU A 134 12.84 -15.47 3.48
C GLU A 134 12.60 -16.39 2.29
N ILE A 135 11.76 -15.96 1.33
CA ILE A 135 11.38 -16.81 0.18
C ILE A 135 12.08 -16.47 -1.13
N MET A 136 12.84 -15.39 -1.18
CA MET A 136 13.63 -14.96 -2.34
C MET A 136 15.10 -15.31 -2.21
#